data_5e7a902bc706f589b1ffd10d9d63bcc5
#
_entry.id   5e7a902bc706f589b1ffd10d9d63bcc5
#
_cell.length_a   1.000
_cell.length_b   1.000
_cell.length_c   1.000
_cell.angle_alpha   90.00
_cell.angle_beta   90.00
_cell.angle_gamma   90.00
#
_symmetry.space_group_name_H-M   'P 1'
#
loop_
_entity.id
_entity.type
_entity.pdbx_description
1 polymer ?
#
loop_
_entity_poly.entity_id
_entity_poly.type
_entity_poly.pdbx_seq_one_letter_code
_entity_poly.pdbx_strand_id
1 'polypeptide(L)'
;MKQHRLTRTVAIAMAASFALAACGGDDSSSEGEAGGGSESGGGELSGRLVGAGASSQESAMTAWIAGYLEVQPEVEVQYDAVGSGAGREQFLAGATDFAGSDAYLDEDERGMVADACAGGEAINLPMYISPVAVPYNLPGVDELNLAPEVLAGIMNGDITTWDDEAIAADNPDAELPGTEITVVHRSDDSGTTENFLEYLTAAAPDAWPHEPSDAWPVEGGEAAAQTTGVMQVINSTEGTIGYADASAVTGQSASIGVGEEFVPFSPEAAARVVENSEPAETGVEGDLALELARDTTESGAYPIVLVSYHIACKEYDDAERADNVKAFLEYVASEEGQQAASDAAGSAPIGESTREQVMSSIDMIQGG
;
A
#
# COMPACT_ATOMS: atom_id res chain seq x y z
N MET A 1 23.24 15.90 -55.52
CA MET A 1 24.68 15.98 -55.91
C MET A 1 25.54 15.37 -54.80
N LYS A 2 26.32 14.30 -55.23
CA LYS A 2 27.49 13.68 -54.58
C LYS A 2 27.35 13.17 -53.13
N GLN A 3 27.11 11.91 -52.87
CA GLN A 3 27.99 10.73 -52.77
C GLN A 3 29.34 10.99 -52.09
N HIS A 4 29.61 10.30 -50.96
CA HIS A 4 30.81 9.48 -50.82
C HIS A 4 30.62 8.39 -49.75
N ARG A 5 30.75 7.15 -50.20
CA ARG A 5 30.97 5.92 -49.43
C ARG A 5 32.43 5.89 -48.92
N LEU A 6 32.68 5.27 -47.76
CA LEU A 6 33.91 4.45 -47.60
C LEU A 6 33.67 3.38 -46.52
N THR A 7 33.72 2.16 -46.97
CA THR A 7 33.92 0.87 -46.28
C THR A 7 35.30 0.71 -45.72
N ARG A 8 35.46 0.10 -44.53
CA ARG A 8 36.64 -0.76 -44.24
C ARG A 8 36.29 -1.83 -43.18
N THR A 9 36.21 -3.07 -43.66
CA THR A 9 36.29 -4.34 -42.97
C THR A 9 37.73 -4.60 -42.48
N VAL A 10 37.88 -5.13 -41.24
CA VAL A 10 39.02 -5.99 -40.89
C VAL A 10 38.54 -7.08 -39.95
N ALA A 11 38.63 -8.31 -40.42
CA ALA A 11 38.49 -9.53 -39.67
C ALA A 11 39.85 -10.04 -39.27
N ILE A 12 40.03 -10.49 -38.00
CA ILE A 12 41.15 -11.37 -37.63
C ILE A 12 40.58 -12.42 -36.67
N ALA A 13 40.69 -13.69 -37.08
CA ALA A 13 40.49 -14.91 -36.32
C ALA A 13 41.82 -15.44 -35.81
N MET A 14 41.83 -16.11 -34.64
CA MET A 14 42.78 -17.21 -34.25
C MET A 14 42.35 -17.65 -32.85
N ALA A 15 41.79 -18.82 -32.65
CA ALA A 15 42.31 -20.20 -32.65
C ALA A 15 42.80 -20.66 -31.25
N ALA A 16 42.03 -21.49 -30.69
CA ALA A 16 42.13 -22.72 -29.87
C ALA A 16 43.45 -23.01 -29.10
N SER A 17 43.30 -23.48 -27.86
CA SER A 17 44.10 -24.61 -27.35
C SER A 17 43.38 -25.30 -26.17
N PHE A 18 43.13 -26.59 -26.37
CA PHE A 18 42.73 -27.62 -25.41
C PHE A 18 43.84 -27.95 -24.42
N ALA A 19 43.49 -28.26 -23.18
CA ALA A 19 44.27 -29.18 -22.36
C ALA A 19 43.32 -29.92 -21.40
N LEU A 20 43.05 -31.18 -21.71
CA LEU A 20 42.58 -32.21 -20.77
C LEU A 20 43.73 -32.63 -19.87
N ALA A 21 43.49 -32.78 -18.58
CA ALA A 21 44.23 -33.70 -17.72
C ALA A 21 43.24 -34.41 -16.80
N ALA A 22 43.10 -35.69 -17.00
CA ALA A 22 42.40 -36.64 -16.16
C ALA A 22 43.38 -37.42 -15.29
N CYS A 23 42.86 -38.14 -14.29
CA CYS A 23 43.41 -39.13 -13.37
C CYS A 23 43.75 -38.56 -11.98
N GLY A 24 43.31 -39.14 -10.87
CA GLY A 24 42.69 -40.41 -10.53
C GLY A 24 43.03 -40.73 -9.08
N GLY A 25 42.08 -41.28 -8.31
CA GLY A 25 42.29 -42.26 -7.26
C GLY A 25 42.76 -41.72 -5.89
N ASP A 26 42.09 -41.84 -4.80
CA ASP A 26 41.90 -43.03 -3.97
C ASP A 26 41.46 -42.63 -2.54
N ASP A 27 40.69 -43.48 -1.92
CA ASP A 27 40.12 -43.51 -0.58
C ASP A 27 40.87 -42.82 0.57
N SER A 28 40.08 -42.08 1.41
CA SER A 28 40.18 -42.22 2.86
C SER A 28 38.95 -41.64 3.55
N SER A 29 38.16 -42.47 4.16
CA SER A 29 37.10 -42.21 5.12
C SER A 29 37.58 -41.40 6.33
N SER A 30 36.86 -40.30 6.68
CA SER A 30 36.74 -39.87 8.05
C SER A 30 35.37 -39.23 8.29
N GLU A 31 34.65 -39.88 9.21
CA GLU A 31 33.41 -39.40 9.81
C GLU A 31 33.65 -38.04 10.51
N GLY A 32 32.83 -37.06 10.25
CA GLY A 32 32.79 -35.79 10.95
C GLY A 32 31.35 -35.27 10.93
N GLU A 33 30.82 -35.13 12.15
CA GLU A 33 29.45 -34.84 12.53
C GLU A 33 28.74 -33.77 11.71
N ALA A 34 27.46 -34.06 11.46
CA ALA A 34 26.45 -33.18 10.90
C ALA A 34 26.18 -31.98 11.83
N GLY A 35 26.58 -30.80 11.41
CA GLY A 35 26.00 -29.55 11.82
C GLY A 35 24.87 -29.25 10.83
N GLY A 36 23.62 -29.47 11.23
CA GLY A 36 22.45 -29.10 10.46
C GLY A 36 22.34 -27.58 10.44
N GLY A 37 22.83 -26.96 9.39
CA GLY A 37 22.37 -25.68 8.93
C GLY A 37 21.25 -25.97 7.95
N SER A 38 20.03 -25.57 8.25
CA SER A 38 18.97 -25.47 7.25
C SER A 38 19.44 -24.42 6.24
N GLU A 39 20.04 -24.85 5.16
CA GLU A 39 20.07 -24.06 3.94
C GLU A 39 18.64 -24.02 3.43
N SER A 40 17.98 -22.85 3.63
CA SER A 40 16.81 -22.47 2.85
C SER A 40 17.19 -22.65 1.39
N GLY A 41 16.60 -23.63 0.73
CA GLY A 41 16.85 -23.95 -0.67
C GLY A 41 16.22 -22.90 -1.56
N GLY A 42 16.86 -21.74 -1.71
CA GLY A 42 16.51 -20.76 -2.74
C GLY A 42 16.99 -21.28 -4.10
N GLY A 43 16.16 -22.03 -4.83
CA GLY A 43 16.32 -22.20 -6.26
C GLY A 43 16.21 -20.85 -6.95
N GLU A 44 16.92 -20.63 -8.06
CA GLU A 44 16.68 -19.45 -8.91
C GLU A 44 15.24 -19.53 -9.41
N LEU A 45 14.38 -18.64 -8.87
CA LEU A 45 13.01 -18.47 -9.35
C LEU A 45 13.04 -17.71 -10.67
N SER A 46 12.06 -17.96 -11.51
CA SER A 46 11.93 -17.30 -12.81
C SER A 46 10.45 -17.11 -13.16
N GLY A 47 10.17 -16.29 -14.15
CA GLY A 47 8.83 -16.11 -14.66
C GLY A 47 8.29 -14.69 -14.45
N ARG A 48 6.97 -14.56 -14.45
CA ARG A 48 6.29 -13.28 -14.34
C ARG A 48 5.23 -13.33 -13.25
N LEU A 49 5.22 -12.29 -12.43
CA LEU A 49 4.25 -12.07 -11.37
C LEU A 49 3.46 -10.80 -11.67
N VAL A 50 2.14 -10.89 -11.67
CA VAL A 50 1.24 -9.77 -11.98
C VAL A 50 0.38 -9.43 -10.78
N GLY A 51 0.46 -8.18 -10.32
CA GLY A 51 -0.42 -7.63 -9.31
C GLY A 51 -1.15 -6.39 -9.82
N ALA A 52 -2.24 -6.04 -9.19
CA ALA A 52 -2.94 -4.77 -9.41
C ALA A 52 -3.61 -4.31 -8.12
N GLY A 53 -3.91 -3.01 -8.02
CA GLY A 53 -4.71 -2.51 -6.90
C GLY A 53 -4.35 -1.12 -6.38
N ALA A 54 -4.25 -1.02 -5.07
CA ALA A 54 -4.14 0.25 -4.34
C ALA A 54 -3.06 1.19 -4.90
N SER A 55 -3.47 2.40 -5.24
CA SER A 55 -2.55 3.47 -5.68
C SER A 55 -1.86 4.19 -4.51
N SER A 56 -2.32 3.98 -3.28
CA SER A 56 -1.69 4.45 -2.04
C SER A 56 -0.28 3.88 -1.87
N GLN A 57 -0.10 2.60 -2.18
CA GLN A 57 1.19 1.91 -2.06
C GLN A 57 2.06 1.95 -3.34
N GLU A 58 1.73 2.75 -4.36
CA GLU A 58 2.47 2.78 -5.64
C GLU A 58 3.97 3.09 -5.46
N SER A 59 4.31 4.04 -4.57
CA SER A 59 5.70 4.39 -4.28
C SER A 59 6.45 3.26 -3.58
N ALA A 60 5.82 2.61 -2.59
CA ALA A 60 6.38 1.45 -1.90
C ALA A 60 6.53 0.26 -2.84
N MET A 61 5.51 -0.02 -3.67
CA MET A 61 5.53 -1.10 -4.65
C MET A 61 6.67 -0.92 -5.67
N THR A 62 6.91 0.30 -6.12
CA THR A 62 8.05 0.60 -7.01
C THR A 62 9.39 0.25 -6.34
N ALA A 63 9.54 0.58 -5.05
CA ALA A 63 10.75 0.25 -4.30
C ALA A 63 10.87 -1.26 -4.05
N TRP A 64 9.79 -1.93 -3.69
CA TRP A 64 9.77 -3.39 -3.52
C TRP A 64 10.14 -4.15 -4.80
N ILE A 65 9.56 -3.76 -5.93
CA ILE A 65 9.88 -4.38 -7.24
C ILE A 65 11.36 -4.17 -7.57
N ALA A 66 11.89 -2.96 -7.36
CA ALA A 66 13.29 -2.66 -7.63
C ALA A 66 14.24 -3.48 -6.74
N GLY A 67 13.98 -3.56 -5.43
CA GLY A 67 14.80 -4.33 -4.51
C GLY A 67 14.65 -5.85 -4.71
N TYR A 68 13.44 -6.34 -4.99
CA TYR A 68 13.22 -7.76 -5.28
C TYR A 68 13.97 -8.24 -6.53
N LEU A 69 14.07 -7.39 -7.55
CA LEU A 69 14.85 -7.69 -8.75
C LEU A 69 16.36 -7.93 -8.45
N GLU A 70 16.89 -7.35 -7.37
CA GLU A 70 18.27 -7.61 -6.94
C GLU A 70 18.42 -8.99 -6.28
N VAL A 71 17.33 -9.50 -5.66
CA VAL A 71 17.27 -10.81 -4.99
C VAL A 71 16.92 -11.93 -5.97
N GLN A 72 15.97 -11.68 -6.87
CA GLN A 72 15.45 -12.65 -7.86
C GLN A 72 15.43 -12.03 -9.26
N PRO A 73 16.59 -11.96 -9.94
CA PRO A 73 16.73 -11.22 -11.20
C PRO A 73 15.98 -11.85 -12.40
N GLU A 74 15.56 -13.10 -12.31
CA GLU A 74 14.84 -13.81 -13.36
C GLU A 74 13.30 -13.75 -13.17
N VAL A 75 12.79 -13.10 -12.10
CA VAL A 75 11.36 -12.88 -11.86
C VAL A 75 10.98 -11.47 -12.23
N GLU A 76 10.08 -11.30 -13.21
CA GLU A 76 9.53 -10.02 -13.60
C GLU A 76 8.24 -9.74 -12.81
N VAL A 77 8.27 -8.79 -11.88
CA VAL A 77 7.08 -8.35 -11.15
C VAL A 77 6.47 -7.12 -11.83
N GLN A 78 5.18 -7.16 -12.10
CA GLN A 78 4.41 -6.05 -12.64
C GLN A 78 3.26 -5.70 -11.70
N TYR A 79 3.04 -4.41 -11.47
CA TYR A 79 1.94 -3.91 -10.66
C TYR A 79 1.23 -2.75 -11.36
N ASP A 80 -0.10 -2.81 -11.42
CA ASP A 80 -0.93 -1.76 -11.99
C ASP A 80 -1.74 -1.07 -10.88
N ALA A 81 -1.43 0.19 -10.61
CA ALA A 81 -2.01 0.98 -9.52
C ALA A 81 -3.38 1.55 -9.92
N VAL A 82 -4.38 0.68 -10.05
CA VAL A 82 -5.74 1.00 -10.58
C VAL A 82 -6.77 1.38 -9.51
N GLY A 83 -6.42 1.30 -8.23
CA GLY A 83 -7.30 1.44 -7.08
C GLY A 83 -7.63 0.09 -6.43
N SER A 84 -7.97 0.12 -5.14
CA SER A 84 -8.17 -1.09 -4.33
C SER A 84 -9.33 -1.95 -4.85
N GLY A 85 -10.50 -1.35 -5.14
CA GLY A 85 -11.66 -2.06 -5.65
C GLY A 85 -11.36 -2.77 -6.98
N ALA A 86 -10.83 -2.04 -7.98
CA ALA A 86 -10.44 -2.63 -9.26
C ALA A 86 -9.35 -3.72 -9.12
N GLY A 87 -8.45 -3.59 -8.14
CA GLY A 87 -7.45 -4.60 -7.82
C GLY A 87 -8.07 -5.88 -7.29
N ARG A 88 -8.99 -5.76 -6.31
CA ARG A 88 -9.75 -6.90 -5.77
C ARG A 88 -10.58 -7.59 -6.84
N GLU A 89 -11.28 -6.82 -7.69
CA GLU A 89 -12.04 -7.37 -8.82
C GLU A 89 -11.17 -8.17 -9.79
N GLN A 90 -9.97 -7.66 -10.15
CA GLN A 90 -9.04 -8.37 -11.04
C GLN A 90 -8.49 -9.65 -10.41
N PHE A 91 -8.18 -9.62 -9.11
CA PHE A 91 -7.75 -10.79 -8.35
C PHE A 91 -8.85 -11.86 -8.31
N LEU A 92 -10.07 -11.49 -7.94
CA LEU A 92 -11.22 -12.39 -7.88
C LEU A 92 -11.61 -12.97 -9.24
N ALA A 93 -11.31 -12.26 -10.33
CA ALA A 93 -11.45 -12.77 -11.69
C ALA A 93 -10.28 -13.66 -12.13
N GLY A 94 -9.27 -13.90 -11.29
CA GLY A 94 -8.07 -14.69 -11.62
C GLY A 94 -7.15 -14.02 -12.65
N ALA A 95 -7.28 -12.71 -12.85
CA ALA A 95 -6.49 -11.95 -13.82
C ALA A 95 -5.11 -11.53 -13.27
N THR A 96 -4.94 -11.52 -11.96
CA THR A 96 -3.68 -11.19 -11.26
C THR A 96 -3.28 -12.30 -10.30
N ASP A 97 -2.01 -12.34 -9.93
CA ASP A 97 -1.44 -13.30 -8.99
C ASP A 97 -1.65 -12.89 -7.54
N PHE A 98 -1.68 -11.58 -7.29
CA PHE A 98 -2.01 -10.98 -6.02
C PHE A 98 -2.71 -9.64 -6.24
N ALA A 99 -3.36 -9.11 -5.21
CA ALA A 99 -3.85 -7.74 -5.22
C ALA A 99 -3.23 -6.90 -4.11
N GLY A 100 -3.07 -5.60 -4.36
CA GLY A 100 -2.84 -4.60 -3.32
C GLY A 100 -4.17 -3.92 -2.97
N SER A 101 -4.51 -3.83 -1.69
CA SER A 101 -5.78 -3.21 -1.30
C SER A 101 -5.69 -2.56 0.08
N ASP A 102 -6.21 -1.34 0.22
CA ASP A 102 -6.31 -0.63 1.50
C ASP A 102 -7.50 -1.12 2.36
N ALA A 103 -8.31 -2.02 1.82
CA ALA A 103 -9.37 -2.73 2.51
C ALA A 103 -9.17 -4.25 2.32
N TYR A 104 -9.50 -5.04 3.33
CA TYR A 104 -9.52 -6.49 3.20
C TYR A 104 -10.77 -6.96 2.44
N LEU A 105 -10.74 -8.22 1.95
CA LEU A 105 -11.91 -8.81 1.25
C LEU A 105 -13.12 -8.86 2.20
N ASP A 106 -14.24 -8.32 1.77
CA ASP A 106 -15.50 -8.41 2.49
C ASP A 106 -16.13 -9.82 2.43
N GLU A 107 -17.30 -10.02 3.06
CA GLU A 107 -17.97 -11.33 3.10
C GLU A 107 -18.41 -11.80 1.70
N ASP A 108 -18.92 -10.88 0.87
CA ASP A 108 -19.37 -11.18 -0.50
C ASP A 108 -18.19 -11.51 -1.41
N GLU A 109 -17.11 -10.74 -1.32
CA GLU A 109 -15.85 -10.95 -2.05
C GLU A 109 -15.19 -12.27 -1.67
N ARG A 110 -15.13 -12.61 -0.37
CA ARG A 110 -14.66 -13.92 0.10
C ARG A 110 -15.47 -15.08 -0.46
N GLY A 111 -16.76 -14.88 -0.70
CA GLY A 111 -17.61 -15.85 -1.38
C GLY A 111 -17.22 -16.12 -2.83
N MET A 112 -16.49 -15.20 -3.49
CA MET A 112 -16.05 -15.31 -4.88
C MET A 112 -14.63 -15.86 -5.05
N VAL A 113 -13.85 -15.97 -3.98
CA VAL A 113 -12.43 -16.39 -4.01
C VAL A 113 -12.22 -17.75 -4.66
N ALA A 114 -13.21 -18.66 -4.60
CA ALA A 114 -13.09 -20.00 -5.17
C ALA A 114 -12.92 -20.04 -6.70
N ASP A 115 -13.25 -18.95 -7.40
CA ASP A 115 -13.03 -18.82 -8.84
C ASP A 115 -11.57 -18.43 -9.18
N ALA A 116 -10.88 -17.78 -8.25
CA ALA A 116 -9.50 -17.31 -8.40
C ALA A 116 -8.47 -18.24 -7.75
N CYS A 117 -8.81 -18.85 -6.63
CA CYS A 117 -7.90 -19.62 -5.79
C CYS A 117 -8.29 -21.11 -5.78
N ALA A 118 -7.34 -22.00 -6.08
CA ALA A 118 -7.58 -23.45 -6.19
C ALA A 118 -8.16 -24.06 -4.89
N GLY A 119 -7.73 -23.58 -3.71
CA GLY A 119 -8.23 -24.01 -2.40
C GLY A 119 -9.50 -23.29 -1.94
N GLY A 120 -9.95 -22.27 -2.67
CA GLY A 120 -11.12 -21.46 -2.32
C GLY A 120 -10.93 -20.50 -1.14
N GLU A 121 -9.68 -20.25 -0.73
CA GLU A 121 -9.32 -19.32 0.36
C GLU A 121 -8.24 -18.34 -0.09
N ALA A 122 -8.40 -17.07 0.30
CA ALA A 122 -7.39 -16.03 0.20
C ALA A 122 -7.09 -15.44 1.58
N ILE A 123 -5.90 -14.87 1.73
CA ILE A 123 -5.44 -14.20 2.96
C ILE A 123 -5.11 -12.73 2.68
N ASN A 124 -5.45 -11.87 3.63
CA ASN A 124 -5.11 -10.47 3.64
C ASN A 124 -3.88 -10.27 4.54
N LEU A 125 -2.77 -9.86 3.95
CA LEU A 125 -1.49 -9.69 4.62
C LEU A 125 -1.18 -8.20 4.78
N PRO A 126 -1.15 -7.62 6.00
CA PRO A 126 -0.84 -6.22 6.21
C PRO A 126 0.63 -5.95 5.89
N MET A 127 0.89 -5.28 4.76
CA MET A 127 2.24 -5.04 4.25
C MET A 127 2.66 -3.58 4.29
N TYR A 128 1.69 -2.65 4.34
CA TYR A 128 1.94 -1.23 4.26
C TYR A 128 1.04 -0.48 5.23
N ILE A 129 1.63 0.33 6.11
CA ILE A 129 0.92 1.16 7.07
C ILE A 129 1.24 2.61 6.76
N SER A 130 0.22 3.41 6.44
CA SER A 130 0.40 4.81 6.09
C SER A 130 -0.71 5.68 6.65
N PRO A 131 -0.42 6.92 7.08
CA PRO A 131 -1.48 7.87 7.35
C PRO A 131 -2.17 8.31 6.06
N VAL A 132 -3.49 8.49 6.13
CA VAL A 132 -4.25 9.23 5.12
C VAL A 132 -4.21 10.69 5.52
N ALA A 133 -3.40 11.47 4.85
CA ALA A 133 -3.27 12.90 5.10
C ALA A 133 -4.49 13.66 4.58
N VAL A 134 -4.73 14.85 5.12
CA VAL A 134 -5.78 15.80 4.68
C VAL A 134 -5.09 17.03 4.04
N PRO A 135 -4.59 16.89 2.80
CA PRO A 135 -3.93 17.97 2.10
C PRO A 135 -4.91 19.07 1.72
N TYR A 136 -4.43 20.33 1.78
CA TYR A 136 -5.17 21.49 1.35
C TYR A 136 -4.27 22.46 0.58
N ASN A 137 -4.88 23.39 -0.16
CA ASN A 137 -4.19 24.46 -0.87
C ASN A 137 -4.82 25.81 -0.50
N LEU A 138 -4.32 26.43 0.55
CA LEU A 138 -4.81 27.72 1.07
C LEU A 138 -3.63 28.68 1.30
N PRO A 139 -3.30 29.52 0.31
CA PRO A 139 -2.17 30.44 0.42
C PRO A 139 -2.27 31.37 1.62
N GLY A 140 -1.22 31.41 2.43
CA GLY A 140 -1.14 32.24 3.62
C GLY A 140 -1.61 31.56 4.93
N VAL A 141 -2.07 30.32 4.85
CA VAL A 141 -2.41 29.48 6.02
C VAL A 141 -1.47 28.29 6.04
N ASP A 142 -0.39 28.38 6.82
CA ASP A 142 0.66 27.36 6.85
C ASP A 142 0.33 26.20 7.80
N GLU A 143 -0.50 26.45 8.82
CA GLU A 143 -0.97 25.46 9.79
C GLU A 143 -2.50 25.50 9.84
N LEU A 144 -3.13 24.36 9.74
CA LEU A 144 -4.58 24.19 9.80
C LEU A 144 -4.91 23.03 10.74
N ASN A 145 -5.78 23.28 11.68
CA ASN A 145 -6.31 22.31 12.63
C ASN A 145 -7.78 22.06 12.32
N LEU A 146 -8.20 20.82 12.31
CA LEU A 146 -9.59 20.42 12.06
C LEU A 146 -10.04 19.39 13.09
N ALA A 147 -11.03 19.74 13.89
CA ALA A 147 -11.74 18.77 14.72
C ALA A 147 -12.49 17.77 13.81
N PRO A 148 -12.75 16.52 14.26
CA PRO A 148 -13.42 15.51 13.45
C PRO A 148 -14.76 15.98 12.86
N GLU A 149 -15.57 16.69 13.65
CA GLU A 149 -16.88 17.22 13.23
C GLU A 149 -16.74 18.35 12.19
N VAL A 150 -15.67 19.17 12.32
CA VAL A 150 -15.38 20.26 11.36
C VAL A 150 -14.93 19.66 10.03
N LEU A 151 -14.03 18.68 10.06
CA LEU A 151 -13.61 17.95 8.86
C LEU A 151 -14.81 17.26 8.18
N ALA A 152 -15.64 16.55 8.94
CA ALA A 152 -16.84 15.91 8.42
C ALA A 152 -17.80 16.92 7.78
N GLY A 153 -18.03 18.09 8.43
CA GLY A 153 -18.87 19.16 7.90
C GLY A 153 -18.35 19.76 6.59
N ILE A 154 -17.02 19.89 6.45
CA ILE A 154 -16.38 20.30 5.19
C ILE A 154 -16.64 19.22 4.11
N MET A 155 -16.35 17.97 4.42
CA MET A 155 -16.46 16.85 3.46
C MET A 155 -17.91 16.58 3.05
N ASN A 156 -18.88 16.83 3.93
CA ASN A 156 -20.32 16.72 3.64
C ASN A 156 -20.90 17.96 2.91
N GLY A 157 -20.13 19.04 2.80
CA GLY A 157 -20.57 20.29 2.17
C GLY A 157 -21.47 21.17 3.05
N ASP A 158 -21.50 20.95 4.35
CA ASP A 158 -22.20 21.80 5.35
C ASP A 158 -21.38 23.05 5.67
N ILE A 159 -20.05 22.94 5.62
CA ILE A 159 -19.06 24.04 5.75
C ILE A 159 -18.48 24.32 4.37
N THR A 160 -18.75 25.50 3.82
CA THR A 160 -18.47 25.82 2.42
C THR A 160 -17.45 26.93 2.20
N THR A 161 -17.02 27.62 3.26
CA THR A 161 -16.01 28.68 3.18
C THR A 161 -14.95 28.52 4.26
N TRP A 162 -13.72 28.93 3.95
CA TRP A 162 -12.59 28.77 4.87
C TRP A 162 -12.66 29.64 6.12
N ASP A 163 -13.39 30.77 6.07
CA ASP A 163 -13.63 31.66 7.22
C ASP A 163 -14.84 31.30 8.09
N ASP A 164 -15.36 30.04 7.93
CA ASP A 164 -16.45 29.55 8.76
C ASP A 164 -16.09 29.57 10.25
N GLU A 165 -17.08 29.89 11.11
CA GLU A 165 -16.89 30.02 12.56
C GLU A 165 -16.35 28.70 13.19
N ALA A 166 -16.70 27.55 12.65
CA ALA A 166 -16.22 26.26 13.16
C ALA A 166 -14.73 26.05 12.85
N ILE A 167 -14.27 26.37 11.62
CA ILE A 167 -12.84 26.32 11.28
C ILE A 167 -12.06 27.36 12.08
N ALA A 168 -12.60 28.58 12.23
CA ALA A 168 -11.96 29.63 12.99
C ALA A 168 -11.81 29.29 14.48
N ALA A 169 -12.73 28.53 15.06
CA ALA A 169 -12.65 28.07 16.44
C ALA A 169 -11.45 27.13 16.69
N ASP A 170 -11.16 26.25 15.73
CA ASP A 170 -10.00 25.36 15.79
C ASP A 170 -8.67 26.09 15.48
N ASN A 171 -8.75 27.29 14.85
CA ASN A 171 -7.60 28.06 14.35
C ASN A 171 -7.63 29.54 14.79
N PRO A 172 -7.63 29.84 16.11
CA PRO A 172 -7.85 31.18 16.61
C PRO A 172 -6.78 32.22 16.22
N ASP A 173 -5.59 31.74 15.85
CA ASP A 173 -4.46 32.60 15.47
C ASP A 173 -4.28 32.70 13.93
N ALA A 174 -5.08 31.98 13.12
CA ALA A 174 -5.00 32.02 11.68
C ALA A 174 -5.84 33.12 11.04
N GLU A 175 -5.33 33.75 9.99
CA GLU A 175 -6.10 34.68 9.15
C GLU A 175 -6.76 33.88 8.00
N LEU A 176 -7.93 33.33 8.28
CA LEU A 176 -8.67 32.50 7.32
C LEU A 176 -9.35 33.36 6.24
N PRO A 177 -9.18 33.09 4.94
CA PRO A 177 -9.81 33.83 3.87
C PRO A 177 -11.28 33.39 3.67
N GLY A 178 -12.15 34.31 3.24
CA GLY A 178 -13.53 33.98 2.85
C GLY A 178 -13.65 33.29 1.48
N THR A 179 -12.68 32.46 1.12
CA THR A 179 -12.67 31.67 -0.13
C THR A 179 -13.59 30.46 0.00
N GLU A 180 -14.29 30.09 -1.08
CA GLU A 180 -15.08 28.86 -1.13
C GLU A 180 -14.16 27.63 -1.02
N ILE A 181 -14.64 26.60 -0.29
CA ILE A 181 -13.97 25.32 -0.16
C ILE A 181 -14.36 24.44 -1.35
N THR A 182 -13.38 23.82 -2.01
CA THR A 182 -13.61 22.78 -2.99
C THR A 182 -13.05 21.45 -2.48
N VAL A 183 -13.93 20.51 -2.19
CA VAL A 183 -13.55 19.16 -1.79
C VAL A 183 -13.05 18.40 -3.01
N VAL A 184 -11.88 17.77 -2.92
CA VAL A 184 -11.29 16.90 -3.94
C VAL A 184 -11.37 15.46 -3.46
N HIS A 185 -12.01 14.60 -4.22
CA HIS A 185 -12.25 13.21 -3.86
C HIS A 185 -11.89 12.24 -4.98
N ARG A 186 -11.81 10.97 -4.67
CA ARG A 186 -11.55 9.89 -5.64
C ARG A 186 -12.74 9.70 -6.59
N SER A 187 -12.45 9.41 -7.84
CA SER A 187 -13.44 9.06 -8.87
C SER A 187 -13.50 7.57 -9.18
N ASP A 188 -12.57 6.80 -8.64
CA ASP A 188 -12.42 5.35 -8.73
C ASP A 188 -12.75 4.69 -7.39
N ASP A 189 -13.05 3.40 -7.40
CA ASP A 189 -13.30 2.61 -6.20
C ASP A 189 -11.98 2.44 -5.41
N SER A 190 -11.92 3.15 -4.28
CA SER A 190 -10.68 3.44 -3.55
C SER A 190 -10.74 3.01 -2.10
N GLY A 191 -9.89 2.07 -1.70
CA GLY A 191 -9.71 1.74 -0.30
C GLY A 191 -9.21 2.91 0.56
N THR A 192 -8.49 3.89 -0.02
CA THR A 192 -8.15 5.14 0.70
C THR A 192 -9.41 5.94 1.01
N THR A 193 -10.40 6.00 0.09
CA THR A 193 -11.73 6.59 0.35
C THR A 193 -12.42 5.84 1.48
N GLU A 194 -12.50 4.53 1.40
CA GLU A 194 -13.15 3.68 2.41
C GLU A 194 -12.57 3.91 3.81
N ASN A 195 -11.24 3.86 3.97
CA ASN A 195 -10.56 4.17 5.23
C ASN A 195 -10.84 5.57 5.76
N PHE A 196 -10.91 6.56 4.87
CA PHE A 196 -11.25 7.94 5.25
C PHE A 196 -12.71 8.06 5.72
N LEU A 197 -13.64 7.39 5.03
CA LEU A 197 -15.06 7.39 5.40
C LEU A 197 -15.34 6.60 6.69
N GLU A 198 -14.64 5.49 6.91
CA GLU A 198 -14.68 4.76 8.18
C GLU A 198 -14.26 5.63 9.35
N TYR A 199 -13.18 6.44 9.16
CA TYR A 199 -12.76 7.40 10.16
C TYR A 199 -13.87 8.44 10.43
N LEU A 200 -14.44 9.06 9.41
CA LEU A 200 -15.49 10.07 9.59
C LEU A 200 -16.72 9.48 10.29
N THR A 201 -17.09 8.24 9.93
CA THR A 201 -18.20 7.51 10.56
C THR A 201 -17.92 7.22 12.04
N ALA A 202 -16.71 6.84 12.38
CA ALA A 202 -16.35 6.50 13.77
C ALA A 202 -16.15 7.75 14.65
N ALA A 203 -15.43 8.78 14.14
CA ALA A 203 -15.01 9.93 14.90
C ALA A 203 -16.05 11.09 14.91
N ALA A 204 -16.92 11.19 13.91
CA ALA A 204 -17.90 12.26 13.76
C ALA A 204 -19.30 11.78 13.30
N PRO A 205 -19.91 10.78 13.96
CA PRO A 205 -21.16 10.12 13.48
C PRO A 205 -22.34 11.07 13.37
N ASP A 206 -22.38 12.16 14.14
CA ASP A 206 -23.46 13.16 14.09
C ASP A 206 -23.31 14.14 12.90
N ALA A 207 -22.07 14.33 12.39
CA ALA A 207 -21.77 15.23 11.27
C ALA A 207 -21.58 14.49 9.94
N TRP A 208 -21.35 13.17 9.97
CA TRP A 208 -21.17 12.33 8.80
C TRP A 208 -22.28 11.27 8.69
N PRO A 209 -23.33 11.49 7.88
CA PRO A 209 -24.50 10.61 7.81
C PRO A 209 -24.37 9.46 6.80
N HIS A 210 -23.21 9.23 6.21
CA HIS A 210 -22.97 8.25 5.16
C HIS A 210 -22.32 6.98 5.71
N GLU A 211 -22.66 5.82 5.14
CA GLU A 211 -21.98 4.56 5.43
C GLU A 211 -20.59 4.53 4.75
N PRO A 212 -19.62 3.84 5.31
CA PRO A 212 -18.31 3.63 4.66
C PRO A 212 -18.47 2.91 3.31
N SER A 213 -17.68 3.33 2.32
CA SER A 213 -17.67 2.77 0.97
C SER A 213 -16.36 3.15 0.28
N ASP A 214 -15.90 2.36 -0.67
CA ASP A 214 -14.79 2.71 -1.55
C ASP A 214 -15.17 3.76 -2.62
N ALA A 215 -16.48 4.01 -2.83
CA ALA A 215 -17.02 5.07 -3.67
C ALA A 215 -17.39 6.32 -2.85
N TRP A 216 -17.04 7.51 -3.34
CA TRP A 216 -17.39 8.78 -2.69
C TRP A 216 -18.90 9.03 -2.70
N PRO A 217 -19.55 9.26 -1.54
CA PRO A 217 -21.02 9.30 -1.45
C PRO A 217 -21.64 10.69 -1.65
N VAL A 218 -20.85 11.78 -1.59
CA VAL A 218 -21.37 13.16 -1.61
C VAL A 218 -21.35 13.74 -3.01
N GLU A 219 -22.44 14.35 -3.45
CA GLU A 219 -22.51 15.03 -4.75
C GLU A 219 -21.72 16.34 -4.75
N GLY A 220 -20.99 16.62 -5.84
CA GLY A 220 -20.21 17.83 -6.02
C GLY A 220 -18.74 17.65 -5.70
N GLY A 221 -18.00 18.78 -5.58
CA GLY A 221 -16.55 18.74 -5.49
C GLY A 221 -15.85 18.42 -6.81
N GLU A 222 -14.57 18.13 -6.74
CA GLU A 222 -13.73 17.76 -7.89
C GLU A 222 -13.31 16.29 -7.77
N ALA A 223 -13.73 15.49 -8.73
CA ALA A 223 -13.40 14.06 -8.78
C ALA A 223 -12.10 13.82 -9.55
N ALA A 224 -11.17 13.07 -8.96
CA ALA A 224 -9.88 12.75 -9.57
C ALA A 224 -9.53 11.27 -9.37
N ALA A 225 -8.94 10.65 -10.40
CA ALA A 225 -8.56 9.25 -10.36
C ALA A 225 -7.23 9.07 -9.61
N GLN A 226 -7.18 8.07 -8.75
CA GLN A 226 -5.98 7.63 -8.03
C GLN A 226 -5.40 8.71 -7.09
N THR A 227 -4.42 8.34 -6.28
CA THR A 227 -3.75 9.24 -5.33
C THR A 227 -3.07 10.42 -6.04
N THR A 228 -2.38 10.16 -7.13
CA THR A 228 -1.65 11.17 -7.90
C THR A 228 -2.58 12.19 -8.57
N GLY A 229 -3.76 11.77 -9.04
CA GLY A 229 -4.77 12.67 -9.62
C GLY A 229 -5.34 13.63 -8.59
N VAL A 230 -5.68 13.16 -7.38
CA VAL A 230 -6.15 13.99 -6.27
C VAL A 230 -5.10 15.06 -5.93
N MET A 231 -3.85 14.66 -5.75
CA MET A 231 -2.77 15.59 -5.42
C MET A 231 -2.47 16.59 -6.52
N GLN A 232 -2.63 16.22 -7.80
CA GLN A 232 -2.49 17.14 -8.92
C GLN A 232 -3.55 18.26 -8.86
N VAL A 233 -4.80 17.94 -8.56
CA VAL A 233 -5.89 18.93 -8.43
C VAL A 233 -5.61 19.84 -7.25
N ILE A 234 -5.31 19.29 -6.06
CA ILE A 234 -5.05 20.07 -4.85
C ILE A 234 -3.87 21.03 -5.06
N ASN A 235 -2.74 20.54 -5.58
CA ASN A 235 -1.55 21.36 -5.78
C ASN A 235 -1.75 22.50 -6.81
N SER A 236 -2.69 22.35 -7.74
CA SER A 236 -2.93 23.32 -8.80
C SER A 236 -4.08 24.29 -8.59
N THR A 237 -4.95 24.05 -7.58
CA THR A 237 -6.19 24.80 -7.38
C THR A 237 -6.28 25.33 -5.96
N GLU A 238 -6.28 26.66 -5.80
CA GLU A 238 -6.45 27.32 -4.49
C GLU A 238 -7.86 27.09 -3.93
N GLY A 239 -7.98 26.99 -2.61
CA GLY A 239 -9.23 26.76 -1.90
C GLY A 239 -9.64 25.29 -1.85
N THR A 240 -8.82 24.37 -2.33
CA THR A 240 -9.10 22.93 -2.29
C THR A 240 -8.66 22.27 -0.99
N ILE A 241 -9.36 21.21 -0.63
CA ILE A 241 -9.03 20.25 0.43
C ILE A 241 -9.44 18.83 -0.04
N GLY A 242 -8.74 17.82 0.41
CA GLY A 242 -9.07 16.42 0.10
C GLY A 242 -8.38 15.45 1.04
N TYR A 243 -8.28 14.21 0.61
CA TYR A 243 -7.59 13.15 1.34
C TYR A 243 -6.70 12.36 0.38
N ALA A 244 -5.53 11.96 0.85
CA ALA A 244 -4.58 11.18 0.05
C ALA A 244 -3.63 10.41 0.97
N ASP A 245 -3.08 9.31 0.46
CA ASP A 245 -1.95 8.66 1.12
C ASP A 245 -0.80 9.65 1.32
N ALA A 246 -0.20 9.62 2.50
CA ALA A 246 0.83 10.59 2.91
C ALA A 246 2.06 10.59 2.00
N SER A 247 2.37 9.45 1.34
CA SER A 247 3.52 9.32 0.43
C SER A 247 3.45 10.28 -0.77
N ALA A 248 2.25 10.68 -1.18
CA ALA A 248 2.04 11.59 -2.29
C ALA A 248 1.95 13.07 -1.89
N VAL A 249 1.86 13.37 -0.59
CA VAL A 249 1.65 14.73 -0.09
C VAL A 249 2.97 15.49 -0.03
N THR A 250 3.07 16.56 -0.82
CA THR A 250 4.27 17.42 -0.88
C THR A 250 4.03 18.85 -0.39
N GLY A 251 2.80 19.17 0.00
CA GLY A 251 2.37 20.51 0.42
C GLY A 251 1.84 20.53 1.85
N GLN A 252 0.91 21.45 2.07
CA GLN A 252 0.23 21.64 3.35
C GLN A 252 -0.75 20.49 3.62
N SER A 253 -0.88 20.10 4.88
CA SER A 253 -1.88 19.13 5.35
C SER A 253 -2.37 19.52 6.73
N ALA A 254 -3.66 19.32 6.99
CA ALA A 254 -4.26 19.64 8.26
C ALA A 254 -3.81 18.68 9.37
N SER A 255 -3.71 19.19 10.59
CA SER A 255 -3.64 18.39 11.82
C SER A 255 -5.06 18.05 12.27
N ILE A 256 -5.26 16.83 12.75
CA ILE A 256 -6.57 16.29 13.09
C ILE A 256 -6.77 16.28 14.60
N GLY A 257 -7.95 16.70 15.05
CA GLY A 257 -8.32 16.70 16.47
C GLY A 257 -8.38 15.28 17.03
N VAL A 258 -7.64 15.04 18.15
CA VAL A 258 -7.63 13.77 18.89
C VAL A 258 -7.68 14.10 20.38
N GLY A 259 -8.80 13.86 21.03
CA GLY A 259 -9.01 14.28 22.40
C GLY A 259 -8.93 15.79 22.55
N GLU A 260 -7.93 16.30 23.30
CA GLU A 260 -7.73 17.74 23.53
C GLU A 260 -6.61 18.35 22.67
N GLU A 261 -6.03 17.62 21.72
CA GLU A 261 -4.90 18.07 20.90
C GLU A 261 -5.17 17.90 19.39
N PHE A 262 -4.41 18.62 18.56
CA PHE A 262 -4.36 18.43 17.12
C PHE A 262 -3.08 17.74 16.73
N VAL A 263 -3.20 16.58 16.08
CA VAL A 263 -2.09 15.69 15.73
C VAL A 263 -1.81 15.80 14.23
N PRO A 264 -0.61 16.21 13.82
CA PRO A 264 -0.19 16.10 12.41
C PRO A 264 0.02 14.64 12.03
N PHE A 265 -0.19 14.32 10.74
CA PHE A 265 0.11 12.98 10.27
C PHE A 265 1.62 12.67 10.40
N SER A 266 1.92 11.46 10.83
CA SER A 266 3.26 10.87 10.73
C SER A 266 3.16 9.33 10.72
N PRO A 267 4.17 8.62 10.20
CA PRO A 267 4.19 7.16 10.25
C PRO A 267 4.06 6.61 11.67
N GLU A 268 4.75 7.23 12.63
CA GLU A 268 4.72 6.81 14.04
C GLU A 268 3.35 7.04 14.68
N ALA A 269 2.68 8.15 14.34
CA ALA A 269 1.35 8.44 14.85
C ALA A 269 0.28 7.49 14.28
N ALA A 270 0.41 7.12 13.01
CA ALA A 270 -0.43 6.10 12.36
C ALA A 270 -0.22 4.70 12.94
N ALA A 271 1.04 4.30 13.17
CA ALA A 271 1.38 3.01 13.73
C ALA A 271 0.74 2.77 15.12
N ARG A 272 0.60 3.81 15.95
CA ARG A 272 -0.07 3.73 17.26
C ARG A 272 -1.52 3.25 17.15
N VAL A 273 -2.23 3.68 16.13
CA VAL A 273 -3.62 3.24 15.89
C VAL A 273 -3.64 1.75 15.56
N VAL A 274 -2.74 1.31 14.66
CA VAL A 274 -2.66 -0.10 14.24
C VAL A 274 -2.27 -1.01 15.42
N GLU A 275 -1.36 -0.58 16.29
CA GLU A 275 -0.96 -1.34 17.49
C GLU A 275 -2.12 -1.58 18.48
N ASN A 276 -3.12 -0.69 18.48
CA ASN A 276 -4.31 -0.78 19.33
C ASN A 276 -5.54 -1.36 18.62
N SER A 277 -5.39 -1.80 17.38
CA SER A 277 -6.45 -2.36 16.55
C SER A 277 -6.62 -3.86 16.81
N GLU A 278 -7.84 -4.36 16.62
CA GLU A 278 -8.16 -5.77 16.86
C GLU A 278 -8.17 -6.54 15.51
N PRO A 279 -7.87 -7.85 15.52
CA PRO A 279 -8.04 -8.67 14.33
C PRO A 279 -9.50 -8.71 13.88
N ALA A 280 -9.75 -8.60 12.57
CA ALA A 280 -11.07 -8.78 12.00
C ALA A 280 -11.48 -10.27 11.99
N GLU A 281 -12.75 -10.55 12.22
CA GLU A 281 -13.28 -11.92 12.22
C GLU A 281 -13.64 -12.39 10.80
N THR A 282 -12.62 -12.70 9.97
CA THR A 282 -12.82 -13.18 8.58
C THR A 282 -13.15 -14.68 8.50
N GLY A 283 -12.82 -15.46 9.52
CA GLY A 283 -13.02 -16.90 9.58
C GLY A 283 -12.01 -17.71 8.75
N VAL A 284 -11.01 -17.08 8.13
CA VAL A 284 -9.96 -17.71 7.35
C VAL A 284 -8.68 -17.84 8.19
N GLU A 285 -8.14 -19.06 8.30
CA GLU A 285 -6.90 -19.30 9.02
C GLU A 285 -5.70 -18.64 8.30
N GLY A 286 -4.93 -17.83 9.04
CA GLY A 286 -3.80 -17.09 8.49
C GLY A 286 -4.18 -15.75 7.87
N ASP A 287 -5.46 -15.36 7.87
CA ASP A 287 -5.88 -14.03 7.49
C ASP A 287 -5.53 -13.02 8.60
N LEU A 288 -4.95 -11.89 8.25
CA LEU A 288 -4.46 -10.88 9.17
C LEU A 288 -5.15 -9.52 8.97
N ALA A 289 -6.40 -9.53 8.52
CA ALA A 289 -7.23 -8.34 8.45
C ALA A 289 -7.43 -7.70 9.84
N LEU A 290 -7.54 -6.38 9.89
CA LEU A 290 -7.64 -5.60 11.14
C LEU A 290 -8.88 -4.71 11.16
N GLU A 291 -9.52 -4.62 12.33
CA GLU A 291 -10.51 -3.59 12.67
C GLU A 291 -9.76 -2.41 13.30
N LEU A 292 -9.63 -1.30 12.56
CA LEU A 292 -8.81 -0.18 12.99
C LEU A 292 -9.51 0.68 14.05
N ALA A 293 -8.78 1.07 15.12
CA ALA A 293 -9.28 1.88 16.25
C ALA A 293 -9.39 3.36 15.89
N ARG A 294 -10.34 3.73 15.02
CA ARG A 294 -10.47 5.06 14.39
C ARG A 294 -11.06 6.14 15.30
N ASP A 295 -11.73 5.78 16.38
CA ASP A 295 -12.29 6.68 17.40
C ASP A 295 -11.36 6.93 18.58
N THR A 296 -10.06 6.62 18.39
CA THR A 296 -9.05 6.76 19.45
C THR A 296 -8.92 8.21 19.97
N THR A 297 -8.76 8.34 21.28
CA THR A 297 -8.40 9.59 21.95
C THR A 297 -6.99 9.55 22.53
N GLU A 298 -6.18 8.57 22.11
CA GLU A 298 -4.79 8.41 22.56
C GLU A 298 -3.92 9.56 22.08
N SER A 299 -3.21 10.20 23.01
CA SER A 299 -2.30 11.31 22.72
C SER A 299 -1.22 10.92 21.71
N GLY A 300 -1.06 11.72 20.67
CA GLY A 300 -0.11 11.51 19.59
C GLY A 300 -0.46 10.38 18.62
N ALA A 301 -1.66 9.79 18.69
CA ALA A 301 -2.17 8.90 17.66
C ALA A 301 -2.81 9.70 16.51
N TYR A 302 -2.63 9.27 15.27
CA TYR A 302 -3.27 9.87 14.10
C TYR A 302 -4.32 8.89 13.52
N PRO A 303 -5.63 9.16 13.69
CA PRO A 303 -6.66 8.15 13.48
C PRO A 303 -7.02 7.89 12.01
N ILE A 304 -6.64 8.79 11.09
CA ILE A 304 -6.87 8.57 9.67
C ILE A 304 -5.69 7.76 9.10
N VAL A 305 -5.74 6.47 9.34
CA VAL A 305 -4.71 5.51 8.94
C VAL A 305 -5.28 4.49 7.98
N LEU A 306 -4.50 4.05 7.03
CA LEU A 306 -4.77 2.87 6.22
C LEU A 306 -3.75 1.77 6.51
N VAL A 307 -4.22 0.54 6.47
CA VAL A 307 -3.40 -0.65 6.35
C VAL A 307 -3.63 -1.21 4.96
N SER A 308 -2.60 -1.22 4.14
CA SER A 308 -2.70 -1.77 2.80
C SER A 308 -2.21 -3.21 2.80
N TYR A 309 -3.08 -4.08 2.35
CA TYR A 309 -2.88 -5.53 2.33
C TYR A 309 -2.34 -5.98 0.99
N HIS A 310 -1.50 -7.02 1.00
CA HIS A 310 -1.35 -7.90 -0.14
C HIS A 310 -2.30 -9.08 0.03
N ILE A 311 -3.23 -9.24 -0.92
CA ILE A 311 -4.21 -10.30 -0.94
C ILE A 311 -3.67 -11.41 -1.84
N ALA A 312 -3.57 -12.62 -1.32
CA ALA A 312 -3.01 -13.77 -2.03
C ALA A 312 -3.84 -15.03 -1.77
N CYS A 313 -3.84 -15.95 -2.73
CA CYS A 313 -4.41 -17.27 -2.54
C CYS A 313 -3.60 -18.10 -1.54
N LYS A 314 -4.26 -18.89 -0.70
CA LYS A 314 -3.59 -19.93 0.09
C LYS A 314 -3.15 -21.10 -0.78
N GLU A 315 -3.88 -21.38 -1.88
CA GLU A 315 -3.54 -22.44 -2.83
C GLU A 315 -3.70 -21.92 -4.27
N TYR A 316 -2.63 -22.04 -5.05
CA TYR A 316 -2.60 -21.78 -6.48
C TYR A 316 -2.65 -23.09 -7.25
N ASP A 317 -3.18 -23.08 -8.46
CA ASP A 317 -3.22 -24.22 -9.38
C ASP A 317 -1.87 -24.55 -10.04
N ASP A 318 -0.85 -23.73 -9.81
CA ASP A 318 0.49 -23.84 -10.35
C ASP A 318 1.55 -23.60 -9.26
N ALA A 319 2.46 -24.56 -9.08
CA ALA A 319 3.48 -24.50 -8.03
C ALA A 319 4.53 -23.39 -8.27
N GLU A 320 4.92 -23.14 -9.53
CA GLU A 320 5.88 -22.07 -9.85
C GLU A 320 5.28 -20.68 -9.55
N ARG A 321 3.98 -20.51 -9.85
CA ARG A 321 3.22 -19.31 -9.50
C ARG A 321 3.17 -19.10 -7.98
N ALA A 322 2.84 -20.14 -7.22
CA ALA A 322 2.81 -20.09 -5.75
C ALA A 322 4.18 -19.71 -5.17
N ASP A 323 5.25 -20.34 -5.65
CA ASP A 323 6.62 -20.09 -5.20
C ASP A 323 7.05 -18.62 -5.49
N ASN A 324 6.70 -18.08 -6.66
CA ASN A 324 6.99 -16.71 -7.03
C ASN A 324 6.21 -15.70 -6.15
N VAL A 325 4.90 -15.94 -5.92
CA VAL A 325 4.09 -15.10 -5.02
C VAL A 325 4.67 -15.13 -3.62
N LYS A 326 4.92 -16.32 -3.07
CA LYS A 326 5.49 -16.52 -1.75
C LYS A 326 6.80 -15.75 -1.58
N ALA A 327 7.74 -15.92 -2.47
CA ALA A 327 9.05 -15.29 -2.39
C ALA A 327 8.98 -13.75 -2.50
N PHE A 328 8.10 -13.21 -3.33
CA PHE A 328 7.87 -11.77 -3.41
C PHE A 328 7.28 -11.22 -2.11
N LEU A 329 6.25 -11.88 -1.55
CA LEU A 329 5.63 -11.46 -0.30
C LEU A 329 6.59 -11.58 0.89
N GLU A 330 7.43 -12.62 0.94
CA GLU A 330 8.51 -12.77 1.92
C GLU A 330 9.49 -11.59 1.86
N TYR A 331 9.89 -11.17 0.64
CA TYR A 331 10.75 -10.00 0.46
C TYR A 331 10.05 -8.72 0.96
N VAL A 332 8.80 -8.49 0.55
CA VAL A 332 8.03 -7.32 0.98
C VAL A 332 7.92 -7.24 2.50
N ALA A 333 7.68 -8.36 3.18
CA ALA A 333 7.58 -8.44 4.64
C ALA A 333 8.93 -8.40 5.36
N SER A 334 10.05 -8.60 4.66
CA SER A 334 11.38 -8.58 5.25
C SER A 334 11.77 -7.21 5.81
N GLU A 335 12.78 -7.15 6.68
CA GLU A 335 13.31 -5.86 7.17
C GLU A 335 13.79 -4.97 6.03
N GLU A 336 14.43 -5.54 5.02
CA GLU A 336 14.91 -4.83 3.84
C GLU A 336 13.75 -4.27 3.00
N GLY A 337 12.72 -5.08 2.73
CA GLY A 337 11.53 -4.65 2.00
C GLY A 337 10.76 -3.56 2.75
N GLN A 338 10.57 -3.70 4.05
CA GLN A 338 9.91 -2.69 4.88
C GLN A 338 10.69 -1.39 4.96
N GLN A 339 12.02 -1.45 5.05
CA GLN A 339 12.87 -0.27 5.02
C GLN A 339 12.82 0.42 3.64
N ALA A 340 12.82 -0.35 2.55
CA ALA A 340 12.68 0.21 1.21
C ALA A 340 11.36 0.96 1.02
N ALA A 341 10.25 0.44 1.54
CA ALA A 341 8.96 1.12 1.54
C ALA A 341 8.98 2.39 2.41
N SER A 342 9.55 2.32 3.60
CA SER A 342 9.68 3.48 4.50
C SER A 342 10.50 4.60 3.85
N ASP A 343 11.61 4.28 3.20
CA ASP A 343 12.45 5.27 2.52
C ASP A 343 11.77 5.89 1.29
N ALA A 344 10.98 5.11 0.55
CA ALA A 344 10.32 5.54 -0.68
C ALA A 344 8.99 6.25 -0.46
N ALA A 345 8.21 5.81 0.53
CA ALA A 345 6.84 6.24 0.76
C ALA A 345 6.62 6.89 2.14
N GLY A 346 7.59 6.84 3.05
CA GLY A 346 7.40 7.32 4.41
C GLY A 346 6.39 6.49 5.20
N SER A 347 6.19 5.22 4.85
CA SER A 347 5.31 4.31 5.58
C SER A 347 5.92 3.88 6.91
N ALA A 348 5.07 3.52 7.86
CA ALA A 348 5.52 2.85 9.08
C ALA A 348 5.85 1.38 8.75
N PRO A 349 7.05 0.88 9.09
CA PRO A 349 7.34 -0.54 8.99
C PRO A 349 6.39 -1.37 9.88
N ILE A 350 5.96 -2.53 9.40
CA ILE A 350 5.21 -3.47 10.24
C ILE A 350 6.06 -3.92 11.43
N GLY A 351 5.43 -3.97 12.62
CA GLY A 351 6.10 -4.38 13.85
C GLY A 351 6.61 -5.83 13.79
N GLU A 352 7.58 -6.17 14.65
CA GLU A 352 8.19 -7.51 14.69
C GLU A 352 7.14 -8.63 14.85
N SER A 353 6.17 -8.44 15.77
CA SER A 353 5.09 -9.42 15.98
C SER A 353 4.21 -9.61 14.76
N THR A 354 3.84 -8.50 14.08
CA THR A 354 3.05 -8.56 12.85
C THR A 354 3.83 -9.24 11.73
N ARG A 355 5.12 -8.93 11.60
CA ARG A 355 5.99 -9.57 10.62
C ARG A 355 6.09 -11.08 10.82
N GLU A 356 6.23 -11.55 12.07
CA GLU A 356 6.25 -12.99 12.38
C GLU A 356 4.93 -13.66 11.98
N GLN A 357 3.78 -13.00 12.22
CA GLN A 357 2.48 -13.52 11.81
C GLN A 357 2.34 -13.54 10.28
N VAL A 358 2.74 -12.46 9.61
CA VAL A 358 2.75 -12.36 8.13
C VAL A 358 3.60 -13.47 7.52
N MET A 359 4.82 -13.69 8.00
CA MET A 359 5.68 -14.77 7.52
C MET A 359 5.06 -16.15 7.75
N SER A 360 4.41 -16.37 8.91
CA SER A 360 3.69 -17.62 9.19
C SER A 360 2.50 -17.83 8.25
N SER A 361 1.80 -16.76 7.85
CA SER A 361 0.69 -16.83 6.92
C SER A 361 1.17 -17.06 5.47
N ILE A 362 2.27 -16.41 5.07
CA ILE A 362 2.94 -16.65 3.79
C ILE A 362 3.39 -18.12 3.67
N ASP A 363 3.83 -18.75 4.76
CA ASP A 363 4.21 -20.17 4.78
C ASP A 363 3.04 -21.12 4.46
N MET A 364 1.79 -20.67 4.61
CA MET A 364 0.59 -21.44 4.24
C MET A 364 0.32 -21.43 2.72
N ILE A 365 0.98 -20.55 1.95
CA ILE A 365 0.82 -20.48 0.49
C ILE A 365 1.46 -21.71 -0.15
N GLN A 366 0.68 -22.42 -0.99
CA GLN A 366 1.12 -23.62 -1.67
C GLN A 366 0.61 -23.68 -3.10
N GLY A 367 1.33 -24.44 -3.94
CA GLY A 367 0.90 -24.75 -5.30
C GLY A 367 0.42 -26.19 -5.42
N GLY A 368 -0.64 -26.41 -6.20
CA GLY A 368 -1.22 -27.71 -6.48
C GLY A 368 -0.43 -28.54 -7.50
#